data_5864cab5d93c9a3a8a7a508fce4db9e4
#
_entry.id   5864cab5d93c9a3a8a7a508fce4db9e4
#
_cell.length_a   1.000
_cell.length_b   1.000
_cell.length_c   1.000
_cell.angle_alpha   90.00
_cell.angle_beta   90.00
_cell.angle_gamma   90.00
#
_symmetry.space_group_name_H-M   'P 1'
#
loop_
_entity.id
_entity.type
_entity.pdbx_description
1 polymer ?
#
loop_
_entity_poly.entity_id
_entity_poly.type
_entity_poly.pdbx_seq_one_letter_code
_entity_poly.pdbx_strand_id
1 'polypeptide(L)'
;MTTTTPEHREIHGREVSYFNGGNVAFRTEALDRLDGFDEYLETGGARDVAHRLAALDCAVEWHSEMCVRTEYEADGGVTSMDFGWKYRALAYRLVKNYGLRPTVLRRIVSHAGRDAVSAARDVIAGNATPTNWFGTGRDVVGGIATGYSDGLVARVRDRSPTRNPHGCSKRADRAVATYDRR
;
A
#
# COMPACT_ATOMS: atom_id res chain seq x y z
N MET A 1 -11.34 16.69 2.06
CA MET A 1 -12.43 15.77 1.67
C MET A 1 -12.68 14.83 2.83
N THR A 2 -13.87 14.85 3.40
CA THR A 2 -14.26 13.93 4.47
C THR A 2 -14.79 12.66 3.81
N THR A 3 -14.06 11.56 3.92
CA THR A 3 -14.52 10.26 3.44
C THR A 3 -15.54 9.74 4.45
N THR A 4 -16.78 9.55 4.05
CA THR A 4 -17.87 9.12 4.93
C THR A 4 -18.13 7.61 4.93
N THR A 5 -17.43 6.89 4.06
CA THR A 5 -17.56 5.43 3.93
C THR A 5 -16.22 4.82 3.52
N PRO A 6 -15.92 3.56 3.90
CA PRO A 6 -14.76 2.83 3.38
C PRO A 6 -14.83 2.70 1.85
N GLU A 7 -13.67 2.75 1.19
CA GLU A 7 -13.59 2.42 -0.23
C GLU A 7 -13.62 0.90 -0.38
N HIS A 8 -14.68 0.37 -0.99
CA HIS A 8 -14.81 -1.06 -1.29
C HIS A 8 -14.35 -1.37 -2.71
N ARG A 9 -13.61 -2.43 -2.88
CA ARG A 9 -13.16 -2.92 -4.19
C ARG A 9 -13.18 -4.44 -4.22
N GLU A 10 -13.74 -4.99 -5.26
CA GLU A 10 -13.59 -6.40 -5.54
C GLU A 10 -12.22 -6.65 -6.20
N ILE A 11 -11.44 -7.54 -5.62
CA ILE A 11 -10.14 -7.96 -6.12
C ILE A 11 -10.08 -9.46 -6.10
N HIS A 12 -10.14 -10.05 -7.27
CA HIS A 12 -10.04 -11.48 -7.47
C HIS A 12 -11.08 -12.28 -6.66
N GLY A 13 -12.35 -11.88 -6.75
CA GLY A 13 -13.45 -12.52 -6.04
C GLY A 13 -13.49 -12.25 -4.53
N ARG A 14 -12.67 -11.31 -4.05
CA ARG A 14 -12.62 -10.91 -2.65
C ARG A 14 -12.95 -9.43 -2.53
N GLU A 15 -13.92 -9.12 -1.68
CA GLU A 15 -14.21 -7.74 -1.33
C GLU A 15 -13.15 -7.21 -0.37
N VAL A 16 -12.51 -6.11 -0.73
CA VAL A 16 -11.47 -5.44 0.05
C VAL A 16 -11.97 -4.06 0.45
N SER A 17 -12.08 -3.82 1.74
CA SER A 17 -12.45 -2.53 2.32
C SER A 17 -11.21 -1.77 2.72
N TYR A 18 -10.92 -0.67 2.02
CA TYR A 18 -9.77 0.18 2.32
C TYR A 18 -10.11 1.22 3.38
N PHE A 19 -9.13 1.52 4.20
CA PHE A 19 -9.23 2.51 5.29
C PHE A 19 -8.00 3.42 5.30
N ASN A 20 -8.09 4.52 6.03
CA ASN A 20 -6.98 5.43 6.24
C ASN A 20 -6.10 4.89 7.38
N GLY A 21 -4.82 4.59 7.07
CA GLY A 21 -3.87 4.07 8.05
C GLY A 21 -3.50 5.05 9.18
N GLY A 22 -3.74 6.34 8.98
CA GLY A 22 -3.52 7.36 10.02
C GLY A 22 -4.66 7.50 11.03
N ASN A 23 -5.81 6.85 10.78
CA ASN A 23 -6.98 6.90 11.66
C ASN A 23 -7.72 5.56 11.60
N VAL A 24 -7.26 4.59 12.36
CA VAL A 24 -7.83 3.24 12.42
C VAL A 24 -7.57 2.64 13.80
N ALA A 25 -8.55 1.90 14.30
CA ALA A 25 -8.43 1.05 15.49
C ALA A 25 -8.60 -0.42 15.08
N PHE A 26 -7.80 -1.29 15.66
CA PHE A 26 -7.85 -2.73 15.45
C PHE A 26 -8.26 -3.43 16.73
N ARG A 27 -9.05 -4.48 16.60
CA ARG A 27 -9.14 -5.47 17.68
C ARG A 27 -7.79 -6.19 17.80
N THR A 28 -7.33 -6.42 19.01
CA THR A 28 -6.02 -7.06 19.27
C THR A 28 -5.92 -8.40 18.54
N GLU A 29 -6.99 -9.22 18.58
CA GLU A 29 -7.01 -10.52 17.92
C GLU A 29 -6.87 -10.43 16.40
N ALA A 30 -7.41 -9.36 15.78
CA ALA A 30 -7.25 -9.14 14.35
C ALA A 30 -5.79 -8.76 14.02
N LEU A 31 -5.18 -7.93 14.84
CA LEU A 31 -3.79 -7.51 14.67
C LEU A 31 -2.83 -8.69 14.88
N ASP A 32 -3.08 -9.54 15.86
CA ASP A 32 -2.31 -10.75 16.13
C ASP A 32 -2.41 -11.75 14.95
N ARG A 33 -3.62 -11.95 14.41
CA ARG A 33 -3.83 -12.79 13.21
C ARG A 33 -3.14 -12.24 11.96
N LEU A 34 -3.00 -10.92 11.86
CA LEU A 34 -2.27 -10.25 10.78
C LEU A 34 -0.76 -10.32 10.95
N ASP A 35 -0.26 -10.62 12.15
CA ASP A 35 1.17 -10.52 12.49
C ASP A 35 1.70 -9.08 12.22
N GLY A 36 0.86 -8.08 12.53
CA GLY A 36 1.19 -6.66 12.40
C GLY A 36 1.23 -6.11 10.97
N PHE A 37 1.90 -4.97 10.82
CA PHE A 37 2.13 -4.31 9.54
C PHE A 37 3.40 -4.85 8.88
N ASP A 38 3.38 -4.93 7.54
CA ASP A 38 4.54 -5.37 6.76
C ASP A 38 5.60 -4.26 6.70
N GLU A 39 6.73 -4.50 7.33
CA GLU A 39 7.84 -3.53 7.43
C GLU A 39 8.56 -3.28 6.10
N TYR A 40 8.36 -4.12 5.10
CA TYR A 40 8.85 -3.85 3.75
C TYR A 40 8.20 -2.59 3.17
N LEU A 41 6.96 -2.31 3.57
CA LEU A 41 6.15 -1.25 3.01
C LEU A 41 6.30 0.07 3.80
N GLU A 42 7.20 0.95 3.36
CA GLU A 42 7.33 2.32 3.90
C GLU A 42 6.05 3.14 3.65
N THR A 43 5.37 2.89 2.53
CA THR A 43 4.07 3.46 2.20
C THR A 43 3.11 2.38 1.70
N GLY A 44 1.81 2.57 1.94
CA GLY A 44 0.80 1.63 1.49
C GLY A 44 0.59 0.41 2.39
N GLY A 45 1.17 0.40 3.60
CA GLY A 45 0.97 -0.65 4.59
C GLY A 45 -0.50 -0.86 4.95
N ALA A 46 -1.28 0.21 5.13
CA ALA A 46 -2.72 0.12 5.38
C ALA A 46 -3.47 -0.59 4.24
N ARG A 47 -3.06 -0.36 2.99
CA ARG A 47 -3.65 -1.07 1.85
C ARG A 47 -3.28 -2.55 1.81
N ASP A 48 -2.08 -2.91 2.25
CA ASP A 48 -1.68 -4.32 2.41
C ASP A 48 -2.48 -5.00 3.51
N VAL A 49 -2.61 -4.34 4.66
CA VAL A 49 -3.44 -4.82 5.78
C VAL A 49 -4.89 -5.02 5.33
N ALA A 50 -5.47 -4.12 4.56
CA ALA A 50 -6.83 -4.28 4.02
C ALA A 50 -6.98 -5.58 3.19
N HIS A 51 -6.01 -5.92 2.35
CA HIS A 51 -6.01 -7.18 1.61
C HIS A 51 -5.93 -8.40 2.53
N ARG A 52 -5.11 -8.31 3.59
CA ARG A 52 -4.94 -9.40 4.55
C ARG A 52 -6.17 -9.58 5.45
N LEU A 53 -6.79 -8.47 5.90
CA LEU A 53 -8.06 -8.51 6.63
C LEU A 53 -9.16 -9.17 5.81
N ALA A 54 -9.29 -8.79 4.54
CA ALA A 54 -10.23 -9.44 3.63
C ALA A 54 -9.94 -10.92 3.41
N ALA A 55 -8.68 -11.37 3.52
CA ALA A 55 -8.30 -12.79 3.45
C ALA A 55 -8.63 -13.55 4.73
N LEU A 56 -8.79 -12.84 5.83
CA LEU A 56 -9.17 -13.38 7.15
C LEU A 56 -10.67 -13.24 7.45
N ASP A 57 -11.45 -12.76 6.46
CA ASP A 57 -12.88 -12.45 6.61
C ASP A 57 -13.18 -11.48 7.77
N CYS A 58 -12.25 -10.54 8.01
CA CYS A 58 -12.42 -9.52 9.01
C CYS A 58 -13.16 -8.32 8.42
N ALA A 59 -14.23 -7.90 9.10
CA ALA A 59 -14.98 -6.71 8.73
C ALA A 59 -14.18 -5.43 9.01
N VAL A 60 -14.36 -4.41 8.14
CA VAL A 60 -13.87 -3.05 8.34
C VAL A 60 -15.10 -2.14 8.41
N GLU A 61 -15.30 -1.52 9.56
CA GLU A 61 -16.45 -0.67 9.83
C GLU A 61 -16.04 0.80 9.89
N TRP A 62 -16.97 1.66 9.51
CA TRP A 62 -16.81 3.10 9.64
C TRP A 62 -17.51 3.60 10.89
N HIS A 63 -16.78 4.37 11.70
CA HIS A 63 -17.32 5.03 12.87
C HIS A 63 -17.16 6.55 12.75
N SER A 64 -18.25 7.29 12.62
CA SER A 64 -18.23 8.75 12.49
C SER A 64 -17.61 9.46 13.70
N GLU A 65 -17.69 8.83 14.87
CA GLU A 65 -17.13 9.34 16.12
C GLU A 65 -15.61 9.27 16.18
N MET A 66 -14.98 8.47 15.30
CA MET A 66 -13.52 8.36 15.17
C MET A 66 -12.94 9.37 14.18
N CYS A 67 -13.66 10.43 13.84
CA CYS A 67 -13.16 11.45 12.92
C CYS A 67 -12.04 12.27 13.55
N VAL A 68 -10.94 12.42 12.80
CA VAL A 68 -9.83 13.31 13.12
C VAL A 68 -9.68 14.35 12.03
N ARG A 69 -9.34 15.58 12.40
CA ARG A 69 -8.95 16.62 11.46
C ARG A 69 -7.45 16.53 11.22
N THR A 70 -7.04 16.35 9.99
CA THR A 70 -5.63 16.46 9.63
C THR A 70 -5.35 17.92 9.28
N GLU A 71 -4.52 18.59 10.06
CA GLU A 71 -4.00 19.91 9.74
C GLU A 71 -2.71 19.71 8.94
N TYR A 72 -2.72 20.17 7.70
CA TYR A 72 -1.50 20.28 6.90
C TYR A 72 -0.90 21.63 7.21
N GLU A 73 0.31 21.67 7.74
CA GLU A 73 1.07 22.91 7.81
C GLU A 73 1.27 23.44 6.39
N ALA A 74 1.06 24.73 6.23
CA ALA A 74 1.14 25.41 4.93
C ALA A 74 2.57 25.43 4.34
N ASP A 75 3.56 24.94 5.04
CA ASP A 75 4.96 24.86 4.65
C ASP A 75 5.25 23.85 3.54
N GLY A 76 4.20 23.46 2.83
CA GLY A 76 4.32 22.95 1.47
C GLY A 76 5.34 21.85 1.26
N GLY A 77 5.49 20.95 2.20
CA GLY A 77 6.19 19.70 1.96
C GLY A 77 5.44 18.86 0.92
N VAL A 78 5.40 19.33 -0.32
CA VAL A 78 5.11 18.49 -1.48
C VAL A 78 6.28 17.52 -1.57
N THR A 79 6.23 16.45 -0.77
CA THR A 79 7.06 15.28 -1.01
C THR A 79 6.72 14.84 -2.41
N SER A 80 7.64 15.09 -3.35
CA SER A 80 7.51 14.61 -4.72
C SER A 80 7.19 13.11 -4.64
N MET A 81 6.07 12.72 -5.23
CA MET A 81 5.64 11.32 -5.17
C MET A 81 6.69 10.45 -5.84
N ASP A 82 7.35 9.58 -5.08
CA ASP A 82 8.25 8.58 -5.64
C ASP A 82 7.43 7.52 -6.37
N PHE A 83 7.35 7.66 -7.68
CA PHE A 83 6.63 6.73 -8.55
C PHE A 83 7.27 5.34 -8.57
N GLY A 84 8.59 5.24 -8.45
CA GLY A 84 9.30 3.96 -8.35
C GLY A 84 8.84 3.19 -7.12
N TRP A 85 8.86 3.84 -5.97
CA TRP A 85 8.38 3.23 -4.73
C TRP A 85 6.87 2.94 -4.76
N LYS A 86 6.04 3.85 -5.27
CA LYS A 86 4.59 3.64 -5.41
C LYS A 86 4.28 2.34 -6.15
N TYR A 87 4.95 2.11 -7.29
CA TYR A 87 4.71 0.93 -8.10
C TYR A 87 5.39 -0.33 -7.56
N ARG A 88 6.54 -0.19 -6.89
CA ARG A 88 7.15 -1.27 -6.14
C ARG A 88 6.23 -1.78 -5.04
N ALA A 89 5.70 -0.89 -4.21
CA ALA A 89 4.75 -1.23 -3.16
C ALA A 89 3.43 -1.84 -3.70
N LEU A 90 2.92 -1.31 -4.83
CA LEU A 90 1.72 -1.84 -5.49
C LEU A 90 1.94 -3.27 -5.99
N ALA A 91 3.03 -3.51 -6.72
CA ALA A 91 3.34 -4.82 -7.27
C ALA A 91 3.61 -5.84 -6.16
N TYR A 92 4.44 -5.47 -5.18
CA TYR A 92 4.75 -6.29 -4.02
C TYR A 92 3.48 -6.77 -3.30
N ARG A 93 2.62 -5.85 -2.84
CA ARG A 93 1.43 -6.23 -2.08
C ARG A 93 0.44 -7.06 -2.87
N LEU A 94 0.26 -6.78 -4.18
CA LEU A 94 -0.67 -7.57 -5.00
C LEU A 94 -0.13 -8.97 -5.27
N VAL A 95 1.14 -9.10 -5.58
CA VAL A 95 1.77 -10.41 -5.84
C VAL A 95 1.86 -11.24 -4.56
N LYS A 96 2.24 -10.62 -3.43
CA LYS A 96 2.25 -11.30 -2.13
C LYS A 96 0.87 -11.85 -1.77
N ASN A 97 -0.17 -11.04 -1.86
CA ASN A 97 -1.51 -11.43 -1.43
C ASN A 97 -2.26 -12.34 -2.41
N TYR A 98 -2.07 -12.16 -3.72
CA TYR A 98 -2.85 -12.86 -4.75
C TYR A 98 -2.03 -13.80 -5.65
N GLY A 99 -0.70 -13.72 -5.60
CA GLY A 99 0.20 -14.53 -6.42
C GLY A 99 0.27 -14.09 -7.88
N LEU A 100 0.82 -14.97 -8.71
CA LEU A 100 0.99 -14.77 -10.14
C LEU A 100 -0.33 -15.00 -10.87
N ARG A 101 -1.10 -13.94 -11.06
CA ARG A 101 -2.37 -14.03 -11.78
C ARG A 101 -2.44 -12.96 -12.88
N PRO A 102 -3.00 -13.29 -14.05
CA PRO A 102 -3.17 -12.32 -15.13
C PRO A 102 -3.96 -11.06 -14.70
N THR A 103 -4.92 -11.24 -13.79
CA THR A 103 -5.72 -10.14 -13.23
C THR A 103 -4.87 -9.18 -12.38
N VAL A 104 -3.89 -9.70 -11.64
CA VAL A 104 -2.93 -8.91 -10.86
C VAL A 104 -2.06 -8.09 -11.80
N LEU A 105 -1.46 -8.73 -12.80
CA LEU A 105 -0.63 -8.05 -13.79
C LEU A 105 -1.42 -6.98 -14.54
N ARG A 106 -2.61 -7.32 -15.05
CA ARG A 106 -3.49 -6.35 -15.71
C ARG A 106 -3.79 -5.15 -14.82
N ARG A 107 -4.03 -5.37 -13.53
CA ARG A 107 -4.30 -4.28 -12.58
C ARG A 107 -3.09 -3.36 -12.41
N ILE A 108 -1.89 -3.92 -12.23
CA ILE A 108 -0.65 -3.15 -12.12
C ILE A 108 -0.43 -2.31 -13.38
N VAL A 109 -0.51 -2.95 -14.57
CA VAL A 109 -0.32 -2.28 -15.86
C VAL A 109 -1.38 -1.20 -16.10
N SER A 110 -2.64 -1.45 -15.73
CA SER A 110 -3.70 -0.45 -15.91
C SER A 110 -3.53 0.78 -15.01
N HIS A 111 -2.97 0.61 -13.81
CA HIS A 111 -2.60 1.75 -12.96
C HIS A 111 -1.44 2.53 -13.56
N ALA A 112 -0.37 1.85 -13.97
CA ALA A 112 0.78 2.48 -14.60
C ALA A 112 0.41 3.20 -15.90
N GLY A 113 -0.43 2.60 -16.73
CA GLY A 113 -0.91 3.21 -17.98
C GLY A 113 -1.73 4.49 -17.75
N ARG A 114 -2.59 4.50 -16.73
CA ARG A 114 -3.35 5.72 -16.39
C ARG A 114 -2.46 6.85 -15.92
N ASP A 115 -1.50 6.56 -15.04
CA ASP A 115 -0.55 7.55 -14.56
C ASP A 115 0.36 8.04 -15.70
N ALA A 116 0.80 7.15 -16.58
CA ALA A 116 1.60 7.52 -17.76
C ALA A 116 0.84 8.43 -18.73
N VAL A 117 -0.45 8.17 -18.97
CA VAL A 117 -1.31 9.03 -19.80
C VAL A 117 -1.53 10.38 -19.13
N SER A 118 -1.73 10.43 -17.82
CA SER A 118 -1.85 11.69 -17.08
C SER A 118 -0.58 12.49 -17.20
N ALA A 119 0.57 11.90 -16.93
CA ALA A 119 1.87 12.55 -17.02
C ALA A 119 2.20 13.02 -18.46
N ALA A 120 1.79 12.24 -19.50
CA ALA A 120 1.95 12.65 -20.89
C ALA A 120 1.10 13.89 -21.24
N ARG A 121 -0.11 13.98 -20.69
CA ARG A 121 -0.94 15.20 -20.83
C ARG A 121 -0.29 16.42 -20.20
N ASP A 122 0.35 16.27 -19.04
CA ASP A 122 1.07 17.35 -18.37
C ASP A 122 2.27 17.83 -19.21
N VAL A 123 2.96 16.93 -19.90
CA VAL A 123 4.03 17.27 -20.86
C VAL A 123 3.46 18.04 -22.05
N ILE A 124 2.35 17.59 -22.64
CA ILE A 124 1.70 18.27 -23.77
C ILE A 124 1.18 19.66 -23.36
N ALA A 125 0.69 19.80 -22.13
CA ALA A 125 0.23 21.06 -21.57
C ALA A 125 1.38 22.01 -21.15
N GLY A 126 2.65 21.59 -21.27
CA GLY A 126 3.82 22.37 -20.88
C GLY A 126 4.08 22.43 -19.37
N ASN A 127 3.37 21.63 -18.57
CA ASN A 127 3.52 21.57 -17.12
C ASN A 127 4.64 20.63 -16.66
N ALA A 128 5.18 19.79 -17.56
CA ALA A 128 6.28 18.87 -17.28
C ALA A 128 7.21 18.75 -18.50
N THR A 129 8.44 18.30 -18.26
CA THR A 129 9.41 18.07 -19.33
C THR A 129 9.37 16.62 -19.83
N PRO A 130 9.61 16.38 -21.15
CA PRO A 130 9.71 15.02 -21.67
C PRO A 130 10.75 14.15 -20.97
N THR A 131 11.88 14.75 -20.57
CA THR A 131 12.96 14.06 -19.85
C THR A 131 12.49 13.51 -18.50
N ASN A 132 11.73 14.29 -17.75
CA ASN A 132 11.13 13.85 -16.49
C ASN A 132 10.13 12.71 -16.71
N TRP A 133 9.36 12.77 -17.78
CA TRP A 133 8.41 11.71 -18.12
C TRP A 133 9.12 10.36 -18.39
N PHE A 134 10.22 10.37 -19.15
CA PHE A 134 11.02 9.16 -19.40
C PHE A 134 11.70 8.64 -18.14
N GLY A 135 12.25 9.54 -17.30
CA GLY A 135 12.83 9.18 -16.01
C GLY A 135 11.82 8.47 -15.11
N THR A 136 10.65 9.08 -14.92
CA THR A 136 9.53 8.49 -14.16
C THR A 136 9.09 7.14 -14.73
N GLY A 137 9.00 7.01 -16.07
CA GLY A 137 8.64 5.75 -16.72
C GLY A 137 9.61 4.62 -16.40
N ARG A 138 10.91 4.90 -16.41
CA ARG A 138 11.96 3.94 -16.02
C ARG A 138 11.82 3.52 -14.56
N ASP A 139 11.58 4.48 -13.66
CA ASP A 139 11.44 4.21 -12.23
C ASP A 139 10.19 3.37 -11.94
N VAL A 140 9.10 3.64 -12.65
CA VAL A 140 7.86 2.83 -12.59
C VAL A 140 8.12 1.39 -13.03
N VAL A 141 8.78 1.17 -14.16
CA VAL A 141 9.09 -0.18 -14.66
C VAL A 141 10.03 -0.92 -13.70
N GLY A 142 11.09 -0.27 -13.24
CA GLY A 142 12.02 -0.81 -12.25
C GLY A 142 11.32 -1.14 -10.93
N GLY A 143 10.46 -0.24 -10.46
CA GLY A 143 9.65 -0.45 -9.26
C GLY A 143 8.71 -1.66 -9.40
N ILE A 144 8.01 -1.78 -10.53
CA ILE A 144 7.13 -2.95 -10.80
C ILE A 144 7.95 -4.25 -10.79
N ALA A 145 9.07 -4.30 -11.50
CA ALA A 145 9.90 -5.52 -11.58
C ALA A 145 10.42 -5.93 -10.20
N THR A 146 10.96 -4.99 -9.43
CA THR A 146 11.47 -5.25 -8.09
C THR A 146 10.34 -5.66 -7.15
N GLY A 147 9.24 -4.92 -7.11
CA GLY A 147 8.11 -5.24 -6.24
C GLY A 147 7.46 -6.58 -6.60
N TYR A 148 7.45 -6.95 -7.87
CA TYR A 148 6.93 -8.23 -8.35
C TYR A 148 7.82 -9.39 -7.85
N SER A 149 9.14 -9.30 -8.01
CA SER A 149 10.08 -10.32 -7.54
C SER A 149 10.06 -10.46 -6.01
N ASP A 150 10.11 -9.33 -5.30
CA ASP A 150 10.08 -9.32 -3.84
C ASP A 150 8.77 -9.86 -3.28
N GLY A 151 7.65 -9.53 -3.93
CA GLY A 151 6.33 -10.07 -3.59
C GLY A 151 6.21 -11.57 -3.77
N LEU A 152 6.86 -12.14 -4.82
CA LEU A 152 6.94 -13.57 -5.02
C LEU A 152 7.78 -14.25 -3.93
N VAL A 153 8.94 -13.69 -3.64
CA VAL A 153 9.82 -14.20 -2.57
C VAL A 153 9.07 -14.20 -1.24
N ALA A 154 8.41 -13.08 -0.90
CA ALA A 154 7.62 -12.97 0.31
C ALA A 154 6.52 -14.04 0.36
N ARG A 155 5.77 -14.22 -0.72
CA ARG A 155 4.70 -15.22 -0.81
C ARG A 155 5.19 -16.66 -0.63
N VAL A 156 6.30 -17.02 -1.26
CA VAL A 156 6.88 -18.38 -1.17
C VAL A 156 7.47 -18.62 0.21
N ARG A 157 8.16 -17.62 0.75
CA ARG A 157 8.82 -17.69 2.06
C ARG A 157 7.82 -17.82 3.21
N ASP A 158 6.74 -17.07 3.13
CA ASP A 158 5.74 -17.03 4.19
C ASP A 158 4.70 -18.15 4.08
N ARG A 159 4.46 -18.65 2.89
CA ARG A 159 3.43 -19.68 2.57
C ARG A 159 2.00 -19.30 2.95
N SER A 160 1.80 -18.14 3.56
CA SER A 160 0.50 -17.59 3.91
C SER A 160 0.41 -16.12 3.51
N PRO A 161 -0.49 -15.75 2.58
CA PRO A 161 -0.63 -14.35 2.17
C PRO A 161 -1.25 -13.45 3.25
N THR A 162 -1.75 -14.03 4.34
CA THR A 162 -2.34 -13.28 5.45
C THR A 162 -1.30 -12.85 6.47
N ARG A 163 -0.17 -13.55 6.51
CA ARG A 163 0.90 -13.27 7.44
C ARG A 163 1.82 -12.16 6.94
N ASN A 164 2.42 -11.43 7.86
CA ASN A 164 3.46 -10.47 7.56
C ASN A 164 4.81 -11.20 7.36
N PRO A 165 5.39 -11.23 6.14
CA PRO A 165 6.60 -11.98 5.88
C PRO A 165 7.86 -11.35 6.50
N HIS A 166 7.82 -10.06 6.83
CA HIS A 166 8.91 -9.34 7.48
C HIS A 166 8.75 -9.26 8.99
N GLY A 167 7.61 -9.71 9.52
CA GLY A 167 7.28 -9.74 10.93
C GLY A 167 7.07 -8.36 11.54
N CYS A 168 6.62 -8.33 12.78
CA CYS A 168 6.73 -7.14 13.61
C CYS A 168 8.21 -6.82 13.80
N SER A 169 8.58 -5.55 13.86
CA SER A 169 9.97 -5.15 14.01
C SER A 169 10.60 -5.83 15.23
N LYS A 170 11.56 -6.69 14.98
CA LYS A 170 12.44 -7.22 16.02
C LYS A 170 13.59 -6.25 16.33
N ARG A 171 13.58 -5.10 15.68
CA ARG A 171 14.61 -4.08 15.81
C ARG A 171 14.25 -3.15 16.97
N ALA A 172 14.60 -3.56 18.17
CA ALA A 172 14.45 -2.74 19.38
C ALA A 172 15.18 -1.38 19.27
N ASP A 173 16.19 -1.29 18.40
CA ASP A 173 16.91 -0.08 18.07
C ASP A 173 16.05 0.99 17.37
N ARG A 174 14.92 0.60 16.79
CA ARG A 174 13.96 1.52 16.16
C ARG A 174 12.82 1.95 17.07
N ALA A 175 12.68 1.35 18.23
CA ALA A 175 11.63 1.73 19.17
C ALA A 175 11.91 3.14 19.71
N VAL A 176 10.95 4.05 19.53
CA VAL A 176 11.01 5.40 20.11
C VAL A 176 10.85 5.35 21.63
N ALA A 177 10.04 4.41 22.14
CA ALA A 177 9.86 4.13 23.55
C ALA A 177 9.47 2.66 23.74
N THR A 178 9.99 2.03 24.81
CA THR A 178 9.60 0.69 25.20
C THR A 178 8.86 0.78 26.54
N TYR A 179 7.63 0.26 26.57
CA TYR A 179 6.83 0.19 27.78
C TYR A 179 6.75 -1.26 28.23
N ASP A 180 7.33 -1.54 29.41
CA ASP A 180 7.17 -2.85 30.05
C ASP A 180 5.81 -2.87 30.78
N ARG A 181 4.90 -3.71 30.34
CA ARG A 181 3.66 -3.99 31.06
C ARG A 181 3.96 -5.08 32.09
N ARG A 182 4.29 -4.67 33.29
CA ARG A 182 4.26 -5.53 34.46
C ARG A 182 2.89 -5.55 35.08
#